data_b93f57ba40243ef386361f53df151841
#
_entry.id   b93f57ba40243ef386361f53df151841
#
_cell.length_a   1.000
_cell.length_b   1.000
_cell.length_c   1.000
_cell.angle_alpha   90.00
_cell.angle_beta   90.00
_cell.angle_gamma   90.00
#
_symmetry.space_group_name_H-M   'P 1'
#
loop_
_entity.id
_entity.type
_entity.pdbx_description
1 polymer ?
#
loop_
_entity_poly.entity_id
_entity_poly.type
_entity_poly.pdbx_seq_one_letter_code
_entity_poly.pdbx_strand_id
1 'polypeptide(L)'
;MFASLASREEDKDPIDNAVFAKARTIKEFSELFGGYKVITFKPFDPVSKRTEATIVDTAGNKFVVTKGAPQVISSLVDSNQISETKLDEYINKFAVKGYRALGVARTDAQGKWRFAGLLALYDPPREDSAETIKTAQSMGIDVKIITVDHIAIAKEISKQVNLNSEIMLATSFQNLPDREAEEIVETANGFAQLFPEHKYRIVELLQHIGHIIGMTGDGVNDAPALKKADVGIAVAGSTDAAKSAADIVFTESGLSTIINAVKESRKIFQRMNNYALYRIDETIRVLLFITLSILVLNFYPVTSLMIVLLALLNDAPIMTIAYDNVKYSDLPEKWDMRTLLSMATILGIFGVATSFGILYIGLDIFHLTHEVLQSFIYLKLSVAGHLTMFVARTKGHFWSIKPAKILFIAIIVTQMIATLITVYGFLLPAMGWSLALFVWGYALTAVVITDFLKVYIYRLLGHTE
;
A
#
# COMPACT_ATOMS: atom_id res chain seq x y z
N MET A 1 32.14 0.14 30.36
CA MET A 1 32.85 -1.09 30.77
C MET A 1 31.87 -2.21 31.16
N PHE A 2 31.17 -2.15 32.31
CA PHE A 2 30.35 -3.28 32.81
C PHE A 2 29.20 -3.64 31.86
N ALA A 3 28.60 -2.66 31.20
CA ALA A 3 27.60 -2.93 30.16
C ALA A 3 28.16 -3.74 28.99
N SER A 4 29.38 -3.45 28.54
CA SER A 4 30.03 -4.20 27.47
C SER A 4 30.38 -5.63 27.91
N LEU A 5 30.77 -5.84 29.17
CA LEU A 5 30.99 -7.18 29.72
C LEU A 5 29.70 -8.00 29.86
N ALA A 6 28.52 -7.32 29.97
CA ALA A 6 27.20 -7.94 29.96
C ALA A 6 26.57 -7.98 28.57
N SER A 7 27.36 -7.76 27.50
CA SER A 7 26.96 -7.75 26.09
C SER A 7 27.79 -8.78 25.31
N ARG A 8 27.26 -9.24 24.17
CA ARG A 8 27.92 -10.18 23.28
C ARG A 8 27.79 -9.71 21.82
N GLU A 9 28.91 -9.40 21.20
CA GLU A 9 28.93 -8.84 19.85
C GLU A 9 28.56 -9.89 18.77
N GLU A 10 28.90 -11.14 19.02
CA GLU A 10 28.64 -12.27 18.12
C GLU A 10 27.15 -12.52 17.89
N ASP A 11 26.30 -12.17 18.84
CA ASP A 11 24.85 -12.35 18.78
C ASP A 11 24.19 -11.31 17.84
N LYS A 12 24.95 -10.28 17.40
CA LYS A 12 24.50 -9.19 16.51
C LYS A 12 23.27 -8.43 17.03
N ASP A 13 23.02 -8.46 18.33
CA ASP A 13 21.94 -7.72 18.94
C ASP A 13 22.18 -6.20 18.80
N PRO A 14 21.18 -5.40 18.34
CA PRO A 14 21.34 -3.96 18.12
C PRO A 14 21.74 -3.19 19.37
N ILE A 15 21.21 -3.59 20.55
CA ILE A 15 21.54 -2.96 21.84
C ILE A 15 22.99 -3.25 22.19
N ASP A 16 23.43 -4.49 22.05
CA ASP A 16 24.80 -4.90 22.32
C ASP A 16 25.79 -4.18 21.41
N ASN A 17 25.48 -4.11 20.13
CA ASN A 17 26.28 -3.39 19.15
C ASN A 17 26.39 -1.90 19.47
N ALA A 18 25.29 -1.25 19.89
CA ALA A 18 25.30 0.16 20.31
C ALA A 18 26.16 0.38 21.56
N VAL A 19 26.12 -0.55 22.53
CA VAL A 19 26.95 -0.50 23.74
C VAL A 19 28.45 -0.61 23.36
N PHE A 20 28.84 -1.55 22.48
CA PHE A 20 30.22 -1.69 22.03
C PHE A 20 30.67 -0.50 21.18
N ALA A 21 29.83 -0.01 20.26
CA ALA A 21 30.13 1.16 19.44
C ALA A 21 30.46 2.37 20.32
N LYS A 22 29.66 2.62 21.35
CA LYS A 22 29.92 3.71 22.30
C LYS A 22 31.15 3.46 23.16
N ALA A 23 31.33 2.24 23.66
CA ALA A 23 32.47 1.89 24.49
C ALA A 23 33.82 2.11 23.76
N ARG A 24 33.89 1.76 22.47
CA ARG A 24 35.08 1.95 21.62
C ARG A 24 35.45 3.42 21.39
N THR A 25 34.57 4.38 21.66
CA THR A 25 34.92 5.81 21.61
C THR A 25 35.75 6.26 22.82
N ILE A 26 35.89 5.40 23.85
CA ILE A 26 36.67 5.67 25.05
C ILE A 26 38.10 5.18 24.82
N LYS A 27 39.10 6.08 24.91
CA LYS A 27 40.50 5.80 24.54
C LYS A 27 41.13 4.58 25.23
N GLU A 28 40.78 4.31 26.47
CA GLU A 28 41.34 3.24 27.29
C GLU A 28 40.50 1.95 27.25
N PHE A 29 39.41 1.93 26.46
CA PHE A 29 38.45 0.83 26.52
C PHE A 29 39.06 -0.51 26.13
N SER A 30 39.88 -0.59 25.09
CA SER A 30 40.45 -1.83 24.58
C SER A 30 41.44 -2.47 25.58
N GLU A 31 42.27 -1.65 26.25
CA GLU A 31 43.18 -2.12 27.28
C GLU A 31 42.43 -2.62 28.52
N LEU A 32 41.45 -1.83 28.99
CA LEU A 32 40.68 -2.18 30.16
C LEU A 32 39.81 -3.42 29.91
N PHE A 33 39.18 -3.51 28.70
CA PHE A 33 38.35 -4.64 28.35
C PHE A 33 39.15 -5.93 28.20
N GLY A 34 40.36 -5.86 27.61
CA GLY A 34 41.30 -7.00 27.48
C GLY A 34 41.75 -7.59 28.82
N GLY A 35 41.64 -6.83 29.92
CA GLY A 35 41.94 -7.32 31.27
C GLY A 35 40.85 -8.19 31.91
N TYR A 36 39.73 -8.42 31.22
CA TYR A 36 38.63 -9.22 31.71
C TYR A 36 38.38 -10.45 30.82
N LYS A 37 38.07 -11.58 31.46
CA LYS A 37 37.67 -12.81 30.77
C LYS A 37 36.25 -13.18 31.11
N VAL A 38 35.41 -13.31 30.08
CA VAL A 38 34.03 -13.81 30.25
C VAL A 38 34.06 -15.32 30.36
N ILE A 39 33.58 -15.84 31.50
CA ILE A 39 33.52 -17.29 31.77
C ILE A 39 32.19 -17.88 31.34
N THR A 40 31.06 -17.22 31.66
CA THR A 40 29.73 -17.63 31.25
C THR A 40 28.94 -16.39 30.81
N PHE A 41 28.08 -16.57 29.84
CA PHE A 41 27.16 -15.55 29.37
C PHE A 41 25.76 -16.13 29.29
N LYS A 42 24.79 -15.44 29.88
CA LYS A 42 23.37 -15.71 29.72
C LYS A 42 22.78 -14.61 28.83
N PRO A 43 22.26 -14.99 27.64
CA PRO A 43 21.64 -14.02 26.75
C PRO A 43 20.40 -13.38 27.37
N PHE A 44 19.85 -12.38 26.69
CA PHE A 44 18.61 -11.73 27.12
C PHE A 44 17.47 -12.76 27.19
N ASP A 45 16.81 -12.78 28.34
CA ASP A 45 15.64 -13.61 28.57
C ASP A 45 14.42 -12.69 28.80
N PRO A 46 13.34 -12.85 28.02
CA PRO A 46 12.13 -12.02 28.15
C PRO A 46 11.45 -12.07 29.53
N VAL A 47 11.62 -13.15 30.30
CA VAL A 47 11.03 -13.33 31.62
C VAL A 47 11.82 -12.53 32.66
N SER A 48 13.13 -12.76 32.70
CA SER A 48 14.03 -12.03 33.64
C SER A 48 14.39 -10.62 33.16
N LYS A 49 14.12 -10.29 31.88
CA LYS A 49 14.34 -9.00 31.21
C LYS A 49 15.77 -8.43 31.42
N ARG A 50 16.79 -9.31 31.42
CA ARG A 50 18.19 -8.96 31.58
C ARG A 50 19.11 -9.97 30.91
N THR A 51 20.36 -9.54 30.62
CA THR A 51 21.49 -10.40 30.34
C THR A 51 22.35 -10.56 31.61
N GLU A 52 23.17 -11.61 31.70
CA GLU A 52 24.07 -11.83 32.84
C GLU A 52 25.37 -12.45 32.35
N ALA A 53 26.51 -11.99 32.85
CA ALA A 53 27.79 -12.60 32.55
C ALA A 53 28.67 -12.75 33.80
N THR A 54 29.34 -13.88 33.94
CA THR A 54 30.37 -14.12 34.95
C THR A 54 31.73 -13.76 34.39
N ILE A 55 32.41 -12.86 35.09
CA ILE A 55 33.68 -12.26 34.66
C ILE A 55 34.79 -12.63 35.63
N VAL A 56 36.00 -12.76 35.13
CA VAL A 56 37.26 -12.86 35.92
C VAL A 56 38.16 -11.71 35.50
N ASP A 57 38.68 -10.96 36.46
CA ASP A 57 39.67 -9.92 36.21
C ASP A 57 41.09 -10.46 36.17
N THR A 58 42.08 -9.61 35.85
CA THR A 58 43.51 -9.98 35.78
C THR A 58 44.08 -10.44 37.11
N ALA A 59 43.48 -10.10 38.25
CA ALA A 59 43.85 -10.54 39.60
C ALA A 59 43.21 -11.88 39.98
N GLY A 60 42.38 -12.47 39.13
CA GLY A 60 41.66 -13.73 39.35
C GLY A 60 40.36 -13.59 40.13
N ASN A 61 39.91 -12.37 40.45
CA ASN A 61 38.65 -12.16 41.15
C ASN A 61 37.44 -12.41 40.22
N LYS A 62 36.48 -13.17 40.74
CA LYS A 62 35.22 -13.44 40.02
C LYS A 62 34.13 -12.46 40.49
N PHE A 63 33.38 -11.91 39.50
CA PHE A 63 32.19 -11.13 39.77
C PHE A 63 31.19 -11.34 38.63
N VAL A 64 29.94 -10.97 38.85
CA VAL A 64 28.86 -11.07 37.88
C VAL A 64 28.45 -9.68 37.44
N VAL A 65 28.21 -9.49 36.16
CA VAL A 65 27.65 -8.26 35.59
C VAL A 65 26.31 -8.56 34.95
N THR A 66 25.42 -7.58 34.96
CA THR A 66 24.09 -7.69 34.34
C THR A 66 23.68 -6.35 33.75
N LYS A 67 22.94 -6.40 32.65
CA LYS A 67 22.23 -5.24 32.09
C LYS A 67 20.82 -5.64 31.72
N GLY A 68 19.88 -4.72 31.85
CA GLY A 68 18.48 -5.01 31.54
C GLY A 68 17.55 -3.86 31.87
N ALA A 69 16.25 -4.17 31.95
CA ALA A 69 15.25 -3.18 32.33
C ALA A 69 15.61 -2.50 33.67
N PRO A 70 15.60 -1.16 33.75
CA PRO A 70 16.07 -0.44 34.93
C PRO A 70 15.40 -0.89 36.24
N GLN A 71 14.09 -1.16 36.21
CA GLN A 71 13.31 -1.64 37.35
C GLN A 71 13.77 -3.03 37.82
N VAL A 72 14.10 -3.91 36.88
CA VAL A 72 14.62 -5.25 37.19
C VAL A 72 16.03 -5.15 37.79
N ILE A 73 16.88 -4.30 37.23
CA ILE A 73 18.24 -4.11 37.77
C ILE A 73 18.20 -3.47 39.15
N SER A 74 17.31 -2.51 39.42
CA SER A 74 17.17 -1.88 40.72
C SER A 74 16.66 -2.85 41.78
N SER A 75 15.81 -3.81 41.42
CA SER A 75 15.31 -4.82 42.39
C SER A 75 16.38 -5.83 42.81
N LEU A 76 17.51 -5.91 42.11
CA LEU A 76 18.65 -6.77 42.48
C LEU A 76 19.55 -6.11 43.57
N VAL A 77 19.52 -4.77 43.69
CA VAL A 77 20.42 -4.01 44.55
C VAL A 77 19.71 -3.53 45.80
N ASP A 78 20.47 -3.27 46.87
CA ASP A 78 19.91 -2.74 48.09
C ASP A 78 19.27 -1.35 47.85
N SER A 79 18.08 -1.10 48.38
CA SER A 79 17.30 0.14 48.20
C SER A 79 18.06 1.41 48.62
N ASN A 80 19.10 1.29 49.46
CA ASN A 80 19.98 2.38 49.87
C ASN A 80 20.90 2.88 48.74
N GLN A 81 21.09 2.13 47.65
CA GLN A 81 21.99 2.52 46.55
C GLN A 81 21.29 3.43 45.56
N ILE A 82 20.03 3.15 45.25
CA ILE A 82 19.18 3.98 44.42
C ILE A 82 17.74 3.82 44.87
N SER A 83 17.05 4.93 45.17
CA SER A 83 15.63 4.88 45.50
C SER A 83 14.82 4.79 44.19
N GLU A 84 13.69 4.09 44.21
CA GLU A 84 12.77 3.98 43.09
C GLU A 84 12.37 5.35 42.52
N THR A 85 12.09 6.32 43.40
CA THR A 85 11.74 7.70 43.02
C THR A 85 12.83 8.38 42.16
N LYS A 86 14.11 8.23 42.56
CA LYS A 86 15.24 8.78 41.80
C LYS A 86 15.45 8.03 40.48
N LEU A 87 15.28 6.71 40.48
CA LEU A 87 15.37 5.89 39.27
C LEU A 87 14.33 6.34 38.23
N ASP A 88 13.08 6.47 38.68
CA ASP A 88 11.98 6.91 37.81
C ASP A 88 12.18 8.34 37.28
N GLU A 89 12.73 9.24 38.13
CA GLU A 89 13.09 10.59 37.70
C GLU A 89 14.13 10.58 36.56
N TYR A 90 15.19 9.74 36.66
CA TYR A 90 16.19 9.61 35.60
C TYR A 90 15.64 8.95 34.37
N ILE A 91 14.82 7.89 34.48
CA ILE A 91 14.16 7.24 33.35
C ILE A 91 13.28 8.25 32.64
N ASN A 92 12.48 9.03 33.36
CA ASN A 92 11.62 10.06 32.76
C ASN A 92 12.44 11.16 32.08
N LYS A 93 13.56 11.60 32.65
CA LYS A 93 14.47 12.57 32.01
C LYS A 93 15.04 12.06 30.67
N PHE A 94 15.33 10.76 30.59
CA PHE A 94 15.75 10.14 29.34
C PHE A 94 14.59 9.98 28.37
N ALA A 95 13.44 9.51 28.85
CA ALA A 95 12.26 9.26 28.01
C ALA A 95 11.71 10.54 27.36
N VAL A 96 11.71 11.68 28.05
CA VAL A 96 11.31 12.99 27.49
C VAL A 96 12.23 13.43 26.34
N LYS A 97 13.46 12.93 26.28
CA LYS A 97 14.40 13.15 25.18
C LYS A 97 14.37 12.06 24.10
N GLY A 98 13.42 11.12 24.18
CA GLY A 98 13.30 9.99 23.26
C GLY A 98 14.28 8.84 23.53
N TYR A 99 14.97 8.81 24.68
CA TYR A 99 15.92 7.76 25.01
C TYR A 99 15.28 6.64 25.84
N ARG A 100 15.60 5.40 25.49
CA ARG A 100 15.33 4.23 26.34
C ARG A 100 16.42 4.13 27.40
N ALA A 101 16.04 3.88 28.64
CA ALA A 101 16.99 3.62 29.75
C ALA A 101 17.31 2.12 29.85
N LEU A 102 18.58 1.80 30.06
CA LEU A 102 19.05 0.45 30.35
C LEU A 102 19.85 0.48 31.65
N GLY A 103 19.45 -0.33 32.63
CA GLY A 103 20.15 -0.44 33.92
C GLY A 103 21.34 -1.39 33.82
N VAL A 104 22.40 -1.09 34.57
CA VAL A 104 23.61 -1.90 34.70
C VAL A 104 23.97 -2.11 36.15
N ALA A 105 24.28 -3.33 36.54
CA ALA A 105 24.77 -3.67 37.88
C ALA A 105 25.91 -4.69 37.80
N ARG A 106 26.72 -4.75 38.89
CA ARG A 106 27.73 -5.77 39.11
C ARG A 106 27.69 -6.31 40.51
N THR A 107 28.24 -7.49 40.75
CA THR A 107 28.45 -7.94 42.14
C THR A 107 29.77 -7.39 42.71
N ASP A 108 29.79 -7.13 44.02
CA ASP A 108 31.01 -6.83 44.77
C ASP A 108 31.75 -8.13 45.20
N ALA A 109 32.83 -7.99 45.96
CA ALA A 109 33.64 -9.12 46.43
C ALA A 109 32.87 -10.07 47.36
N GLN A 110 31.78 -9.62 47.96
CA GLN A 110 30.89 -10.41 48.84
C GLN A 110 29.71 -11.02 48.09
N GLY A 111 29.68 -10.85 46.74
CA GLY A 111 28.58 -11.35 45.89
C GLY A 111 27.32 -10.51 45.93
N LYS A 112 27.33 -9.34 46.58
CA LYS A 112 26.17 -8.42 46.65
C LYS A 112 26.10 -7.54 45.40
N TRP A 113 24.92 -7.35 44.86
CA TRP A 113 24.69 -6.48 43.70
C TRP A 113 24.93 -5.00 44.04
N ARG A 114 25.65 -4.32 43.15
CA ARG A 114 25.92 -2.89 43.20
C ARG A 114 25.42 -2.24 41.91
N PHE A 115 24.64 -1.20 42.05
CA PHE A 115 24.15 -0.44 40.89
C PHE A 115 25.32 0.31 40.24
N ALA A 116 25.57 0.06 38.98
CA ALA A 116 26.67 0.70 38.24
C ALA A 116 26.21 1.96 37.48
N GLY A 117 24.95 2.04 37.09
CA GLY A 117 24.40 3.21 36.43
C GLY A 117 23.32 2.89 35.40
N LEU A 118 22.88 3.96 34.71
CA LEU A 118 21.96 3.88 33.58
C LEU A 118 22.69 4.25 32.29
N LEU A 119 22.32 3.55 31.22
CA LEU A 119 22.67 3.91 29.85
C LEU A 119 21.43 4.50 29.17
N ALA A 120 21.61 5.58 28.41
CA ALA A 120 20.60 6.16 27.55
C ALA A 120 20.84 5.63 26.13
N LEU A 121 19.87 4.92 25.59
CA LEU A 121 19.87 4.40 24.22
C LEU A 121 18.92 5.24 23.37
N TYR A 122 19.38 5.65 22.21
CA TYR A 122 18.59 6.44 21.29
C TYR A 122 18.43 5.70 19.97
N ASP A 123 17.19 5.54 19.55
CA ASP A 123 16.80 4.96 18.27
C ASP A 123 16.01 6.03 17.50
N PRO A 124 16.70 6.85 16.67
CA PRO A 124 16.03 7.95 15.99
C PRO A 124 15.08 7.42 14.90
N PRO A 125 13.98 8.15 14.61
CA PRO A 125 13.21 7.91 13.40
C PRO A 125 14.12 8.03 12.18
N ARG A 126 13.79 7.30 11.11
CA ARG A 126 14.50 7.44 9.86
C ARG A 126 14.31 8.84 9.28
N GLU A 127 15.29 9.33 8.54
CA GLU A 127 15.30 10.68 7.97
C GLU A 127 14.09 10.97 7.07
N ASP A 128 13.59 9.95 6.35
CA ASP A 128 12.44 10.05 5.46
C ASP A 128 11.08 9.97 6.15
N SER A 129 11.03 9.61 7.45
CA SER A 129 9.77 9.28 8.14
C SER A 129 8.80 10.47 8.21
N ALA A 130 9.30 11.66 8.55
CA ALA A 130 8.45 12.85 8.69
C ALA A 130 7.82 13.28 7.36
N GLU A 131 8.60 13.26 6.26
CA GLU A 131 8.10 13.59 4.91
C GLU A 131 7.12 12.54 4.40
N THR A 132 7.42 11.26 4.67
CA THR A 132 6.57 10.15 4.27
C THR A 132 5.21 10.19 4.98
N ILE A 133 5.18 10.46 6.28
CA ILE A 133 3.95 10.61 7.06
C ILE A 133 3.13 11.80 6.55
N LYS A 134 3.77 12.95 6.29
CA LYS A 134 3.11 14.09 5.70
C LYS A 134 2.48 13.76 4.34
N THR A 135 3.20 13.00 3.52
CA THR A 135 2.68 12.53 2.22
C THR A 135 1.49 11.60 2.42
N ALA A 136 1.54 10.64 3.35
CA ALA A 136 0.42 9.77 3.68
C ALA A 136 -0.82 10.57 4.08
N GLN A 137 -0.66 11.55 4.96
CA GLN A 137 -1.76 12.43 5.40
C GLN A 137 -2.35 13.24 4.25
N SER A 138 -1.51 13.81 3.37
CA SER A 138 -1.99 14.50 2.16
C SER A 138 -2.75 13.58 1.20
N MET A 139 -2.50 12.27 1.26
CA MET A 139 -3.21 11.24 0.53
C MET A 139 -4.47 10.72 1.25
N GLY A 140 -4.91 11.37 2.34
CA GLY A 140 -6.09 11.00 3.12
C GLY A 140 -5.91 9.73 3.94
N ILE A 141 -4.67 9.40 4.34
CA ILE A 141 -4.37 8.27 5.22
C ILE A 141 -4.12 8.82 6.63
N ASP A 142 -4.94 8.41 7.59
CA ASP A 142 -4.68 8.69 9.00
C ASP A 142 -3.59 7.75 9.53
N VAL A 143 -2.55 8.32 10.14
CA VAL A 143 -1.40 7.57 10.62
C VAL A 143 -1.38 7.57 12.14
N LYS A 144 -1.39 6.37 12.74
CA LYS A 144 -1.36 6.18 14.20
C LYS A 144 -0.09 5.43 14.60
N ILE A 145 0.55 5.89 15.68
CA ILE A 145 1.72 5.22 16.27
C ILE A 145 1.25 4.25 17.34
N ILE A 146 1.66 2.97 17.24
CA ILE A 146 1.40 1.96 18.27
C ILE A 146 2.73 1.33 18.72
N THR A 147 3.06 1.44 20.00
CA THR A 147 4.36 1.01 20.50
C THR A 147 4.29 0.37 21.90
N VAL A 148 5.25 -0.49 22.18
CA VAL A 148 5.49 -1.04 23.54
C VAL A 148 6.28 -0.08 24.42
N ASP A 149 6.85 0.97 23.85
CA ASP A 149 7.70 1.93 24.55
C ASP A 149 6.94 2.78 25.57
N HIS A 150 7.71 3.45 26.42
CA HIS A 150 7.19 4.40 27.39
C HIS A 150 6.51 5.59 26.69
N ILE A 151 5.40 6.07 27.26
CA ILE A 151 4.59 7.15 26.67
C ILE A 151 5.38 8.43 26.36
N ALA A 152 6.36 8.79 27.19
CA ALA A 152 7.19 9.97 26.92
C ALA A 152 8.08 9.80 25.69
N ILE A 153 8.59 8.59 25.42
CA ILE A 153 9.35 8.26 24.21
C ILE A 153 8.43 8.34 23.00
N ALA A 154 7.26 7.72 23.07
CA ALA A 154 6.28 7.72 21.98
C ALA A 154 5.85 9.15 21.60
N LYS A 155 5.63 10.03 22.58
CA LYS A 155 5.30 11.45 22.39
C LYS A 155 6.45 12.21 21.70
N GLU A 156 7.69 11.97 22.11
CA GLU A 156 8.84 12.62 21.50
C GLU A 156 9.06 12.16 20.06
N ILE A 157 8.96 10.85 19.78
CA ILE A 157 9.03 10.29 18.43
C ILE A 157 7.89 10.85 17.55
N SER A 158 6.65 10.88 18.08
CA SER A 158 5.50 11.46 17.38
C SER A 158 5.76 12.90 16.95
N LYS A 159 6.34 13.72 17.85
CA LYS A 159 6.72 15.10 17.55
C LYS A 159 7.80 15.19 16.47
N GLN A 160 8.82 14.33 16.52
CA GLN A 160 9.92 14.32 15.53
C GLN A 160 9.43 13.96 14.12
N VAL A 161 8.39 13.16 14.02
CA VAL A 161 7.79 12.78 12.72
C VAL A 161 6.58 13.66 12.33
N ASN A 162 6.36 14.79 13.02
CA ASN A 162 5.27 15.74 12.75
C ASN A 162 3.85 15.15 12.88
N LEU A 163 3.69 14.14 13.70
CA LEU A 163 2.38 13.69 14.15
C LEU A 163 1.96 14.47 15.41
N ASN A 164 0.67 14.66 15.62
CA ASN A 164 0.16 15.21 16.86
C ASN A 164 0.56 14.34 18.04
N SER A 165 0.80 14.95 19.20
CA SER A 165 1.31 14.25 20.38
C SER A 165 0.23 13.66 21.30
N GLU A 166 -1.00 13.47 20.79
CA GLU A 166 -2.07 12.79 21.55
C GLU A 166 -1.84 11.29 21.57
N ILE A 167 -0.80 10.90 22.29
CA ILE A 167 -0.46 9.51 22.55
C ILE A 167 -1.08 9.11 23.88
N MET A 168 -1.85 8.03 23.88
CA MET A 168 -2.55 7.49 25.06
C MET A 168 -1.91 6.18 25.52
N LEU A 169 -2.26 5.75 26.74
CA LEU A 169 -1.88 4.44 27.29
C LEU A 169 -2.92 3.38 26.90
N ALA A 170 -2.53 2.11 26.88
CA ALA A 170 -3.46 1.00 26.70
C ALA A 170 -4.62 1.00 27.72
N THR A 171 -4.33 1.45 28.95
CA THR A 171 -5.33 1.55 30.03
C THR A 171 -6.50 2.48 29.72
N SER A 172 -6.35 3.39 28.76
CA SER A 172 -7.42 4.33 28.38
C SER A 172 -8.58 3.65 27.65
N PHE A 173 -8.37 2.48 27.01
CA PHE A 173 -9.40 1.81 26.22
C PHE A 173 -9.58 0.31 26.53
N GLN A 174 -8.56 -0.35 27.12
CA GLN A 174 -8.50 -1.81 27.22
C GLN A 174 -9.69 -2.46 27.95
N ASN A 175 -10.26 -1.77 28.96
CA ASN A 175 -11.34 -2.27 29.81
C ASN A 175 -12.69 -1.60 29.55
N LEU A 176 -12.79 -0.75 28.52
CA LEU A 176 -14.03 -0.05 28.15
C LEU A 176 -14.89 -0.91 27.24
N PRO A 177 -16.23 -0.67 27.23
CA PRO A 177 -17.12 -1.19 26.19
C PRO A 177 -16.67 -0.71 24.81
N ASP A 178 -16.95 -1.49 23.77
CA ASP A 178 -16.44 -1.22 22.42
C ASP A 178 -16.78 0.18 21.92
N ARG A 179 -18.01 0.66 22.12
CA ARG A 179 -18.44 1.99 21.67
C ARG A 179 -17.58 3.14 22.27
N GLU A 180 -17.24 3.05 23.55
CA GLU A 180 -16.40 4.07 24.21
C GLU A 180 -14.93 3.91 23.79
N ALA A 181 -14.46 2.67 23.65
CA ALA A 181 -13.13 2.37 23.17
C ALA A 181 -12.92 2.82 21.71
N GLU A 182 -13.92 2.67 20.82
CA GLU A 182 -13.93 3.11 19.44
C GLU A 182 -13.69 4.63 19.35
N GLU A 183 -14.38 5.44 20.14
CA GLU A 183 -14.21 6.90 20.15
C GLU A 183 -12.80 7.32 20.55
N ILE A 184 -12.21 6.64 21.54
CA ILE A 184 -10.83 6.89 21.97
C ILE A 184 -9.83 6.48 20.89
N VAL A 185 -10.03 5.31 20.28
CA VAL A 185 -9.12 4.78 19.27
C VAL A 185 -9.19 5.59 17.98
N GLU A 186 -10.37 6.12 17.64
CA GLU A 186 -10.56 6.99 16.48
C GLU A 186 -9.81 8.30 16.63
N THR A 187 -9.93 8.96 17.80
CA THR A 187 -9.39 10.32 18.02
C THR A 187 -7.91 10.36 18.34
N ALA A 188 -7.36 9.33 19.02
CA ALA A 188 -5.96 9.28 19.40
C ALA A 188 -5.01 9.18 18.21
N ASN A 189 -3.87 9.88 18.25
CA ASN A 189 -2.81 9.77 17.25
C ASN A 189 -1.87 8.59 17.50
N GLY A 190 -2.02 7.90 18.62
CA GLY A 190 -1.31 6.67 18.89
C GLY A 190 -1.43 6.19 20.32
N PHE A 191 -0.80 5.04 20.58
CA PHE A 191 -0.84 4.37 21.87
C PHE A 191 0.53 3.84 22.25
N ALA A 192 0.84 3.94 23.55
CA ALA A 192 2.10 3.51 24.14
C ALA A 192 1.90 2.43 25.20
N GLN A 193 2.96 1.71 25.53
CA GLN A 193 2.98 0.62 26.51
C GLN A 193 1.96 -0.49 26.18
N LEU A 194 1.85 -0.81 24.88
CA LEU A 194 0.94 -1.83 24.37
C LEU A 194 1.53 -3.24 24.53
N PHE A 195 0.65 -4.19 24.78
CA PHE A 195 0.90 -5.62 24.58
C PHE A 195 0.34 -6.07 23.22
N PRO A 196 0.69 -7.27 22.71
CA PRO A 196 0.21 -7.76 21.42
C PRO A 196 -1.32 -7.76 21.28
N GLU A 197 -2.04 -8.16 22.33
CA GLU A 197 -3.51 -8.16 22.37
C GLU A 197 -4.12 -6.78 22.23
N HIS A 198 -3.45 -5.73 22.75
CA HIS A 198 -3.91 -4.36 22.59
C HIS A 198 -3.79 -3.88 21.16
N LYS A 199 -2.70 -4.25 20.45
CA LYS A 199 -2.51 -3.93 19.03
C LYS A 199 -3.60 -4.56 18.18
N TYR A 200 -3.92 -5.83 18.44
CA TYR A 200 -5.01 -6.54 17.78
C TYR A 200 -6.36 -5.82 18.00
N ARG A 201 -6.67 -5.46 19.25
CA ARG A 201 -7.92 -4.78 19.59
C ARG A 201 -8.06 -3.41 18.94
N ILE A 202 -6.97 -2.61 18.84
CA ILE A 202 -7.00 -1.32 18.14
C ILE A 202 -7.41 -1.52 16.67
N VAL A 203 -6.82 -2.51 15.99
CA VAL A 203 -7.17 -2.83 14.59
C VAL A 203 -8.63 -3.23 14.51
N GLU A 204 -9.11 -4.09 15.41
CA GLU A 204 -10.50 -4.56 15.42
C GLU A 204 -11.51 -3.42 15.63
N LEU A 205 -11.27 -2.53 16.60
CA LEU A 205 -12.14 -1.38 16.88
C LEU A 205 -12.21 -0.43 15.69
N LEU A 206 -11.08 -0.12 15.04
CA LEU A 206 -11.06 0.72 13.85
C LEU A 206 -11.79 0.08 12.66
N GLN A 207 -11.70 -1.25 12.50
CA GLN A 207 -12.47 -1.96 11.47
C GLN A 207 -13.98 -1.93 11.75
N HIS A 208 -14.41 -2.03 13.02
CA HIS A 208 -15.83 -1.96 13.39
C HIS A 208 -16.48 -0.64 13.03
N ILE A 209 -15.76 0.47 13.15
CA ILE A 209 -16.27 1.80 12.73
C ILE A 209 -16.12 2.04 11.23
N GLY A 210 -15.66 1.06 10.46
CA GLY A 210 -15.69 1.04 9.00
C GLY A 210 -14.42 1.52 8.30
N HIS A 211 -13.29 1.64 9.01
CA HIS A 211 -11.99 1.93 8.41
C HIS A 211 -11.37 0.69 7.75
N ILE A 212 -10.59 0.93 6.71
CA ILE A 212 -9.69 -0.06 6.11
C ILE A 212 -8.31 0.16 6.71
N ILE A 213 -7.79 -0.86 7.40
CA ILE A 213 -6.59 -0.75 8.22
C ILE A 213 -5.38 -1.40 7.55
N GLY A 214 -4.34 -0.60 7.35
CA GLY A 214 -2.99 -1.09 7.06
C GLY A 214 -2.19 -1.15 8.36
N MET A 215 -1.69 -2.32 8.74
CA MET A 215 -0.83 -2.51 9.90
C MET A 215 0.59 -2.80 9.45
N THR A 216 1.57 -2.06 10.00
CA THR A 216 2.99 -2.34 9.78
C THR A 216 3.63 -2.89 11.03
N GLY A 217 4.52 -3.87 10.89
CA GLY A 217 5.22 -4.46 12.02
C GLY A 217 6.47 -5.25 11.60
N ASP A 218 7.36 -5.48 12.56
CA ASP A 218 8.63 -6.18 12.36
C ASP A 218 8.81 -7.38 13.31
N GLY A 219 8.09 -7.42 14.40
CA GLY A 219 8.27 -8.37 15.49
C GLY A 219 7.22 -9.48 15.57
N VAL A 220 7.52 -10.50 16.37
CA VAL A 220 6.57 -11.57 16.71
C VAL A 220 5.33 -11.00 17.40
N ASN A 221 5.49 -9.93 18.18
CA ASN A 221 4.41 -9.26 18.90
C ASN A 221 3.40 -8.57 17.99
N ASP A 222 3.78 -8.28 16.75
CA ASP A 222 2.92 -7.63 15.76
C ASP A 222 2.11 -8.63 14.94
N ALA A 223 2.52 -9.89 14.91
CA ALA A 223 1.91 -10.92 14.06
C ALA A 223 0.38 -11.06 14.22
N PRO A 224 -0.22 -11.03 15.42
CA PRO A 224 -1.68 -11.06 15.56
C PRO A 224 -2.37 -9.85 14.93
N ALA A 225 -1.82 -8.64 15.12
CA ALA A 225 -2.38 -7.40 14.55
C ALA A 225 -2.17 -7.32 13.04
N LEU A 226 -1.01 -7.77 12.52
CA LEU A 226 -0.75 -7.89 11.08
C LEU A 226 -1.76 -8.80 10.41
N LYS A 227 -2.06 -9.96 11.03
CA LYS A 227 -3.03 -10.92 10.49
C LYS A 227 -4.47 -10.42 10.56
N LYS A 228 -4.80 -9.58 11.53
CA LYS A 228 -6.14 -9.01 11.73
C LYS A 228 -6.43 -7.86 10.76
N ALA A 229 -5.43 -7.06 10.43
CA ALA A 229 -5.58 -5.90 9.55
C ALA A 229 -6.09 -6.28 8.16
N ASP A 230 -6.70 -5.32 7.45
CA ASP A 230 -7.11 -5.50 6.05
C ASP A 230 -5.89 -5.64 5.13
N VAL A 231 -4.77 -5.02 5.49
CA VAL A 231 -3.48 -5.17 4.84
C VAL A 231 -2.38 -5.22 5.90
N GLY A 232 -1.86 -6.41 6.18
CA GLY A 232 -0.68 -6.61 7.02
C GLY A 232 0.60 -6.40 6.23
N ILE A 233 1.54 -5.58 6.74
CA ILE A 233 2.77 -5.21 6.05
C ILE A 233 3.98 -5.53 6.94
N ALA A 234 4.78 -6.50 6.53
CA ALA A 234 6.07 -6.79 7.17
C ALA A 234 7.16 -5.91 6.54
N VAL A 235 7.84 -5.11 7.38
CA VAL A 235 8.94 -4.24 6.92
C VAL A 235 10.24 -5.01 6.72
N ALA A 236 11.21 -4.39 6.04
CA ALA A 236 12.52 -5.01 5.84
C ALA A 236 13.20 -5.36 7.18
N GLY A 237 13.76 -6.55 7.26
CA GLY A 237 14.40 -7.06 8.48
C GLY A 237 13.44 -7.65 9.52
N SER A 238 12.14 -7.73 9.22
CA SER A 238 11.13 -8.33 10.11
C SER A 238 11.40 -9.82 10.36
N THR A 239 10.90 -10.30 11.50
CA THR A 239 10.95 -11.72 11.89
C THR A 239 10.12 -12.59 10.95
N ASP A 240 10.44 -13.91 10.90
CA ASP A 240 9.69 -14.84 10.07
C ASP A 240 8.22 -14.97 10.51
N ALA A 241 7.92 -14.77 11.80
CA ALA A 241 6.56 -14.72 12.31
C ALA A 241 5.78 -13.52 11.74
N ALA A 242 6.37 -12.31 11.72
CA ALA A 242 5.76 -11.15 11.13
C ALA A 242 5.57 -11.31 9.61
N LYS A 243 6.58 -11.83 8.89
CA LYS A 243 6.47 -12.12 7.45
C LYS A 243 5.36 -13.11 7.12
N SER A 244 5.22 -14.17 7.95
CA SER A 244 4.17 -15.18 7.73
C SER A 244 2.76 -14.68 8.03
N ALA A 245 2.62 -13.65 8.86
CA ALA A 245 1.35 -13.03 9.20
C ALA A 245 0.93 -11.91 8.22
N ALA A 246 1.88 -11.34 7.48
CA ALA A 246 1.67 -10.20 6.60
C ALA A 246 1.19 -10.63 5.22
N ASP A 247 0.40 -9.74 4.58
CA ASP A 247 -0.03 -9.87 3.18
C ASP A 247 1.06 -9.35 2.22
N ILE A 248 1.85 -8.37 2.68
CA ILE A 248 2.93 -7.74 1.91
C ILE A 248 4.23 -7.79 2.73
N VAL A 249 5.31 -8.21 2.09
CA VAL A 249 6.65 -8.21 2.70
C VAL A 249 7.56 -7.30 1.89
N PHE A 250 8.06 -6.23 2.52
CA PHE A 250 9.04 -5.35 1.88
C PHE A 250 10.47 -5.83 2.11
N THR A 251 11.25 -5.82 1.04
CA THR A 251 12.68 -6.15 1.06
C THR A 251 13.56 -4.92 1.27
N GLU A 252 13.07 -3.75 0.89
CA GLU A 252 13.74 -2.46 1.08
C GLU A 252 13.25 -1.76 2.33
N SER A 253 14.15 -1.08 3.01
CA SER A 253 13.84 -0.34 4.24
C SER A 253 13.30 1.05 3.91
N GLY A 254 12.34 1.53 4.70
CA GLY A 254 11.78 2.88 4.62
C GLY A 254 10.24 2.86 4.53
N LEU A 255 9.62 3.85 5.17
CA LEU A 255 8.18 4.05 5.10
C LEU A 255 7.74 4.53 3.70
N SER A 256 8.64 5.17 2.93
CA SER A 256 8.43 5.60 1.55
C SER A 256 8.01 4.46 0.63
N THR A 257 8.47 3.23 0.88
CA THR A 257 8.06 2.03 0.14
C THR A 257 6.55 1.76 0.28
N ILE A 258 6.00 1.98 1.47
CA ILE A 258 4.56 1.82 1.75
C ILE A 258 3.76 2.84 0.93
N ILE A 259 4.19 4.11 0.93
CA ILE A 259 3.53 5.16 0.15
C ILE A 259 3.58 4.89 -1.35
N ASN A 260 4.69 4.36 -1.85
CA ASN A 260 4.80 3.94 -3.25
C ASN A 260 3.83 2.79 -3.57
N ALA A 261 3.68 1.80 -2.68
CA ALA A 261 2.70 0.73 -2.83
C ALA A 261 1.26 1.27 -2.88
N VAL A 262 0.91 2.24 -2.02
CA VAL A 262 -0.40 2.91 -2.05
C VAL A 262 -0.61 3.63 -3.38
N LYS A 263 0.37 4.38 -3.88
CA LYS A 263 0.30 5.06 -5.19
C LYS A 263 0.08 4.08 -6.33
N GLU A 264 0.82 2.98 -6.36
CA GLU A 264 0.65 1.95 -7.39
C GLU A 264 -0.71 1.24 -7.29
N SER A 265 -1.19 0.94 -6.08
CA SER A 265 -2.54 0.39 -5.87
C SER A 265 -3.63 1.31 -6.43
N ARG A 266 -3.53 2.63 -6.22
CA ARG A 266 -4.48 3.60 -6.77
C ARG A 266 -4.43 3.67 -8.31
N LYS A 267 -3.25 3.56 -8.91
CA LYS A 267 -3.10 3.45 -10.37
C LYS A 267 -3.75 2.17 -10.89
N ILE A 268 -3.52 1.04 -10.23
CA ILE A 268 -4.14 -0.24 -10.58
C ILE A 268 -5.66 -0.13 -10.50
N PHE A 269 -6.18 0.45 -9.41
CA PHE A 269 -7.61 0.65 -9.23
C PHE A 269 -8.22 1.52 -10.35
N GLN A 270 -7.55 2.60 -10.74
CA GLN A 270 -8.01 3.44 -11.85
C GLN A 270 -7.98 2.69 -13.19
N ARG A 271 -6.96 1.87 -13.45
CA ARG A 271 -6.92 1.01 -14.66
C ARG A 271 -8.04 -0.01 -14.67
N MET A 272 -8.37 -0.59 -13.52
CA MET A 272 -9.52 -1.51 -13.38
C MET A 272 -10.85 -0.80 -13.65
N ASN A 273 -11.03 0.42 -13.16
CA ASN A 273 -12.21 1.25 -13.45
C ASN A 273 -12.34 1.53 -14.94
N ASN A 274 -11.25 1.92 -15.60
CA ASN A 274 -11.23 2.20 -17.04
C ASN A 274 -11.56 0.95 -17.85
N TYR A 275 -10.99 -0.20 -17.46
CA TYR A 275 -11.30 -1.49 -18.07
C TYR A 275 -12.78 -1.85 -17.91
N ALA A 276 -13.33 -1.74 -16.71
CA ALA A 276 -14.71 -2.08 -16.42
C ALA A 276 -15.69 -1.18 -17.19
N LEU A 277 -15.44 0.13 -17.21
CA LEU A 277 -16.24 1.08 -17.99
C LEU A 277 -16.26 0.71 -19.47
N TYR A 278 -15.08 0.50 -20.06
CA TYR A 278 -14.94 0.12 -21.47
C TYR A 278 -15.65 -1.21 -21.77
N ARG A 279 -15.44 -2.24 -20.95
CA ARG A 279 -15.98 -3.57 -21.20
C ARG A 279 -17.50 -3.63 -21.11
N ILE A 280 -18.09 -2.90 -20.17
CA ILE A 280 -19.55 -2.82 -20.03
C ILE A 280 -20.14 -2.02 -21.19
N ASP A 281 -19.56 -0.86 -21.54
CA ASP A 281 -19.97 -0.07 -22.71
C ASP A 281 -19.98 -0.91 -23.98
N GLU A 282 -18.87 -1.59 -24.26
CA GLU A 282 -18.72 -2.44 -25.45
C GLU A 282 -19.76 -3.57 -25.49
N THR A 283 -19.97 -4.24 -24.35
CA THR A 283 -20.93 -5.32 -24.23
C THR A 283 -22.36 -4.82 -24.55
N ILE A 284 -22.77 -3.70 -23.92
CA ILE A 284 -24.07 -3.10 -24.18
C ILE A 284 -24.21 -2.73 -25.65
N ARG A 285 -23.22 -2.04 -26.24
CA ARG A 285 -23.22 -1.62 -27.63
C ARG A 285 -23.36 -2.78 -28.60
N VAL A 286 -22.52 -3.82 -28.46
CA VAL A 286 -22.49 -4.94 -29.40
C VAL A 286 -23.75 -5.80 -29.24
N LEU A 287 -24.12 -6.19 -28.02
CA LEU A 287 -25.26 -7.06 -27.77
C LEU A 287 -26.58 -6.39 -28.18
N LEU A 288 -26.83 -5.15 -27.74
CA LEU A 288 -28.07 -4.47 -28.08
C LEU A 288 -28.16 -4.21 -29.59
N PHE A 289 -27.08 -3.79 -30.24
CA PHE A 289 -27.10 -3.55 -31.68
C PHE A 289 -27.42 -4.84 -32.47
N ILE A 290 -26.74 -5.95 -32.18
CA ILE A 290 -26.98 -7.22 -32.86
C ILE A 290 -28.40 -7.72 -32.58
N THR A 291 -28.82 -7.72 -31.30
CA THR A 291 -30.14 -8.22 -30.90
C THR A 291 -31.26 -7.40 -31.57
N LEU A 292 -31.18 -6.07 -31.49
CA LEU A 292 -32.20 -5.22 -32.12
C LEU A 292 -32.20 -5.31 -33.63
N SER A 293 -31.03 -5.46 -34.29
CA SER A 293 -30.95 -5.68 -35.72
C SER A 293 -31.66 -6.97 -36.15
N ILE A 294 -31.51 -8.03 -35.39
CA ILE A 294 -32.17 -9.31 -35.67
C ILE A 294 -33.67 -9.22 -35.40
N LEU A 295 -34.08 -8.71 -34.24
CA LEU A 295 -35.49 -8.72 -33.79
C LEU A 295 -36.36 -7.70 -34.55
N VAL A 296 -35.82 -6.52 -34.86
CA VAL A 296 -36.60 -5.43 -35.47
C VAL A 296 -36.48 -5.43 -37.00
N LEU A 297 -35.29 -5.71 -37.54
CA LEU A 297 -35.00 -5.60 -38.96
C LEU A 297 -34.91 -6.96 -39.64
N ASN A 298 -34.99 -8.08 -38.89
CA ASN A 298 -34.76 -9.43 -39.37
C ASN A 298 -33.45 -9.56 -40.18
N PHE A 299 -32.41 -8.86 -39.70
CA PHE A 299 -31.12 -8.73 -40.35
C PHE A 299 -29.98 -9.15 -39.43
N TYR A 300 -29.12 -10.02 -39.89
CA TYR A 300 -27.90 -10.45 -39.21
C TYR A 300 -26.74 -9.51 -39.59
N PRO A 301 -26.39 -8.51 -38.72
CA PRO A 301 -25.44 -7.46 -39.09
C PRO A 301 -24.01 -7.94 -39.19
N VAL A 302 -23.68 -9.05 -38.54
CA VAL A 302 -22.35 -9.68 -38.52
C VAL A 302 -22.47 -11.19 -38.50
N THR A 303 -21.52 -11.88 -39.11
CA THR A 303 -21.44 -13.36 -39.08
C THR A 303 -20.78 -13.85 -37.80
N SER A 304 -20.93 -15.15 -37.47
CA SER A 304 -20.24 -15.76 -36.33
C SER A 304 -18.72 -15.62 -36.41
N LEU A 305 -18.14 -15.74 -37.62
CA LEU A 305 -16.72 -15.54 -37.86
C LEU A 305 -16.29 -14.10 -37.54
N MET A 306 -17.09 -13.11 -37.91
CA MET A 306 -16.85 -11.70 -37.63
C MET A 306 -16.86 -11.43 -36.13
N ILE A 307 -17.76 -12.07 -35.38
CA ILE A 307 -17.81 -11.94 -33.90
C ILE A 307 -16.53 -12.53 -33.29
N VAL A 308 -16.07 -13.68 -33.73
CA VAL A 308 -14.83 -14.30 -33.24
C VAL A 308 -13.61 -13.42 -33.54
N LEU A 309 -13.52 -12.87 -34.78
CA LEU A 309 -12.44 -11.97 -35.16
C LEU A 309 -12.48 -10.65 -34.34
N LEU A 310 -13.69 -10.11 -34.10
CA LEU A 310 -13.86 -8.93 -33.26
C LEU A 310 -13.33 -9.18 -31.86
N ALA A 311 -13.69 -10.31 -31.25
CA ALA A 311 -13.21 -10.68 -29.91
C ALA A 311 -11.69 -10.87 -29.90
N LEU A 312 -11.14 -11.65 -30.83
CA LEU A 312 -9.70 -11.96 -30.90
C LEU A 312 -8.84 -10.70 -31.08
N LEU A 313 -9.23 -9.79 -31.96
CA LEU A 313 -8.49 -8.54 -32.18
C LEU A 313 -8.66 -7.55 -31.04
N ASN A 314 -9.73 -7.63 -30.27
CA ASN A 314 -9.99 -6.76 -29.13
C ASN A 314 -9.22 -7.19 -27.86
N ASP A 315 -8.97 -8.48 -27.69
CA ASP A 315 -8.32 -9.00 -26.49
C ASP A 315 -6.88 -8.47 -26.30
N ALA A 316 -6.12 -8.33 -27.39
CA ALA A 316 -4.75 -7.83 -27.29
C ALA A 316 -4.68 -6.38 -26.76
N PRO A 317 -5.41 -5.38 -27.31
CA PRO A 317 -5.46 -4.03 -26.74
C PRO A 317 -6.04 -4.00 -25.31
N ILE A 318 -7.06 -4.79 -24.99
CA ILE A 318 -7.65 -4.85 -23.65
C ILE A 318 -6.59 -5.22 -22.61
N MET A 319 -5.77 -6.23 -22.86
CA MET A 319 -4.71 -6.64 -21.94
C MET A 319 -3.71 -5.51 -21.69
N THR A 320 -3.48 -4.63 -22.65
CA THR A 320 -2.53 -3.53 -22.49
C THR A 320 -3.05 -2.37 -21.64
N ILE A 321 -4.37 -2.33 -21.31
CA ILE A 321 -4.94 -1.37 -20.37
C ILE A 321 -4.25 -1.48 -18.98
N ALA A 322 -3.80 -2.68 -18.61
CA ALA A 322 -3.06 -2.93 -17.37
C ALA A 322 -1.75 -2.11 -17.26
N TYR A 323 -1.20 -1.67 -18.37
CA TYR A 323 0.04 -0.89 -18.45
C TYR A 323 -0.18 0.58 -18.83
N ASP A 324 -1.45 1.00 -18.94
CA ASP A 324 -1.75 2.35 -19.40
C ASP A 324 -1.38 3.43 -18.36
N ASN A 325 -1.08 4.62 -18.87
CA ASN A 325 -0.86 5.80 -18.03
C ASN A 325 -2.21 6.31 -17.51
N VAL A 326 -2.29 6.46 -16.19
CA VAL A 326 -3.48 6.95 -15.52
C VAL A 326 -3.14 8.04 -14.53
N LYS A 327 -4.05 8.97 -14.33
CA LYS A 327 -4.05 9.88 -13.20
C LYS A 327 -4.80 9.18 -12.06
N TYR A 328 -4.14 8.96 -10.94
CA TYR A 328 -4.76 8.41 -9.75
C TYR A 328 -5.24 9.53 -8.83
N SER A 329 -6.24 9.25 -8.00
CA SER A 329 -6.73 10.18 -6.99
C SER A 329 -5.74 10.35 -5.84
N ASP A 330 -5.59 11.58 -5.34
CA ASP A 330 -4.84 11.84 -4.12
C ASP A 330 -5.57 11.38 -2.86
N LEU A 331 -6.89 11.14 -2.94
CA LEU A 331 -7.71 10.63 -1.85
C LEU A 331 -8.10 9.16 -2.07
N PRO A 332 -8.45 8.42 -1.00
CA PRO A 332 -8.96 7.05 -1.11
C PRO A 332 -10.21 6.99 -2.00
N GLU A 333 -10.23 6.08 -2.96
CA GLU A 333 -11.38 5.84 -3.82
C GLU A 333 -12.03 4.50 -3.50
N LYS A 334 -13.36 4.46 -3.65
CA LYS A 334 -14.18 3.23 -3.59
C LYS A 334 -14.83 2.99 -4.95
N TRP A 335 -15.23 1.74 -5.21
CA TRP A 335 -16.04 1.43 -6.38
C TRP A 335 -17.37 2.19 -6.32
N ASP A 336 -17.57 3.12 -7.24
CA ASP A 336 -18.88 3.74 -7.48
C ASP A 336 -19.56 3.02 -8.66
N MET A 337 -20.16 1.89 -8.34
CA MET A 337 -20.85 1.06 -9.34
C MET A 337 -22.01 1.80 -10.00
N ARG A 338 -22.66 2.74 -9.29
CA ARG A 338 -23.76 3.52 -9.85
C ARG A 338 -23.27 4.44 -10.96
N THR A 339 -22.24 5.23 -10.70
CA THR A 339 -21.62 6.11 -11.70
C THR A 339 -21.04 5.29 -12.86
N LEU A 340 -20.32 4.21 -12.58
CA LEU A 340 -19.72 3.35 -13.60
C LEU A 340 -20.77 2.74 -14.54
N LEU A 341 -21.81 2.11 -13.99
CA LEU A 341 -22.89 1.50 -14.79
C LEU A 341 -23.69 2.54 -15.57
N SER A 342 -24.00 3.70 -14.96
CA SER A 342 -24.72 4.78 -15.64
C SER A 342 -23.91 5.30 -16.84
N MET A 343 -22.62 5.57 -16.64
CA MET A 343 -21.73 6.02 -17.72
C MET A 343 -21.63 4.99 -18.84
N ALA A 344 -21.34 3.73 -18.50
CA ALA A 344 -21.24 2.65 -19.48
C ALA A 344 -22.55 2.46 -20.26
N THR A 345 -23.69 2.56 -19.59
CA THR A 345 -25.01 2.41 -20.24
C THR A 345 -25.28 3.56 -21.22
N ILE A 346 -25.03 4.81 -20.81
CA ILE A 346 -25.28 5.98 -21.67
C ILE A 346 -24.37 5.94 -22.90
N LEU A 347 -23.05 5.67 -22.70
CA LEU A 347 -22.10 5.57 -23.79
C LEU A 347 -22.45 4.38 -24.71
N GLY A 348 -22.82 3.24 -24.14
CA GLY A 348 -23.25 2.05 -24.88
C GLY A 348 -24.47 2.30 -25.75
N ILE A 349 -25.53 2.96 -25.21
CA ILE A 349 -26.73 3.34 -25.98
C ILE A 349 -26.37 4.30 -27.12
N PHE A 350 -25.51 5.29 -26.87
CA PHE A 350 -25.02 6.17 -27.93
C PHE A 350 -24.24 5.39 -28.99
N GLY A 351 -23.43 4.42 -28.56
CA GLY A 351 -22.75 3.48 -29.46
C GLY A 351 -23.69 2.64 -30.30
N VAL A 352 -24.84 2.20 -29.75
CA VAL A 352 -25.93 1.52 -30.49
C VAL A 352 -26.53 2.47 -31.53
N ALA A 353 -26.88 3.69 -31.17
CA ALA A 353 -27.44 4.68 -32.10
C ALA A 353 -26.50 4.93 -33.30
N THR A 354 -25.20 5.10 -33.02
CA THR A 354 -24.20 5.26 -34.12
C THR A 354 -24.04 3.99 -34.97
N SER A 355 -24.29 2.79 -34.39
CA SER A 355 -24.26 1.54 -35.16
C SER A 355 -25.46 1.40 -36.10
N PHE A 356 -26.65 1.83 -35.67
CA PHE A 356 -27.81 1.93 -36.54
C PHE A 356 -27.65 3.02 -37.58
N GLY A 357 -27.03 4.15 -37.27
CA GLY A 357 -26.72 5.21 -38.21
C GLY A 357 -25.86 4.71 -39.40
N ILE A 358 -24.80 3.95 -39.15
CA ILE A 358 -23.97 3.41 -40.24
C ILE A 358 -24.67 2.27 -40.97
N LEU A 359 -25.49 1.48 -40.29
CA LEU A 359 -26.34 0.47 -40.94
C LEU A 359 -27.28 1.12 -41.95
N TYR A 360 -27.99 2.20 -41.58
CA TYR A 360 -28.85 2.99 -42.44
C TYR A 360 -28.08 3.56 -43.63
N ILE A 361 -26.91 4.15 -43.40
CA ILE A 361 -26.04 4.67 -44.50
C ILE A 361 -25.66 3.58 -45.47
N GLY A 362 -25.30 2.40 -45.01
CA GLY A 362 -24.93 1.26 -45.83
C GLY A 362 -26.08 0.73 -46.67
N LEU A 363 -27.30 0.65 -46.08
CA LEU A 363 -28.50 0.14 -46.75
C LEU A 363 -29.10 1.16 -47.75
N ASP A 364 -29.43 2.35 -47.24
CA ASP A 364 -30.29 3.30 -47.96
C ASP A 364 -29.53 4.37 -48.75
N ILE A 365 -28.25 4.63 -48.42
CA ILE A 365 -27.44 5.61 -49.14
C ILE A 365 -26.44 4.93 -50.10
N PHE A 366 -25.72 3.93 -49.60
CA PHE A 366 -24.72 3.22 -50.45
C PHE A 366 -25.28 2.00 -51.16
N HIS A 367 -26.48 1.55 -50.80
CA HIS A 367 -27.16 0.38 -51.36
C HIS A 367 -26.22 -0.86 -51.44
N LEU A 368 -25.50 -1.11 -50.33
CA LEU A 368 -24.54 -2.19 -50.26
C LEU A 368 -25.23 -3.56 -50.31
N THR A 369 -24.60 -4.53 -50.96
CA THR A 369 -25.05 -5.92 -50.89
C THR A 369 -24.95 -6.44 -49.47
N HIS A 370 -25.75 -7.44 -49.11
CA HIS A 370 -25.82 -7.99 -47.75
C HIS A 370 -24.42 -8.35 -47.18
N GLU A 371 -23.61 -9.01 -48.01
CA GLU A 371 -22.28 -9.47 -47.60
C GLU A 371 -21.30 -8.31 -47.34
N VAL A 372 -21.26 -7.32 -48.26
CA VAL A 372 -20.40 -6.14 -48.12
C VAL A 372 -20.85 -5.28 -46.93
N LEU A 373 -22.17 -5.17 -46.68
CA LEU A 373 -22.75 -4.47 -45.55
C LEU A 373 -22.29 -5.08 -44.20
N GLN A 374 -22.22 -6.42 -44.14
CA GLN A 374 -21.71 -7.09 -42.95
C GLN A 374 -20.24 -6.73 -42.67
N SER A 375 -19.38 -6.72 -43.71
CA SER A 375 -17.97 -6.27 -43.55
C SER A 375 -17.86 -4.81 -43.18
N PHE A 376 -18.74 -3.94 -43.70
CA PHE A 376 -18.83 -2.52 -43.40
C PHE A 376 -19.20 -2.27 -41.92
N ILE A 377 -20.18 -3.01 -41.40
CA ILE A 377 -20.59 -2.96 -40.00
C ILE A 377 -19.50 -3.54 -39.09
N TYR A 378 -18.90 -4.69 -39.46
CA TYR A 378 -17.81 -5.31 -38.72
C TYR A 378 -16.66 -4.33 -38.52
N LEU A 379 -16.18 -3.68 -39.58
CA LEU A 379 -15.10 -2.72 -39.46
C LEU A 379 -15.47 -1.55 -38.54
N LYS A 380 -16.72 -1.03 -38.65
CA LYS A 380 -17.19 0.04 -37.73
C LYS A 380 -17.19 -0.41 -36.28
N LEU A 381 -17.71 -1.60 -36.01
CA LEU A 381 -17.73 -2.12 -34.63
C LEU A 381 -16.30 -2.26 -34.06
N SER A 382 -15.37 -2.76 -34.88
CA SER A 382 -13.98 -2.90 -34.54
C SER A 382 -13.32 -1.54 -34.27
N VAL A 383 -13.35 -0.61 -35.23
CA VAL A 383 -12.69 0.70 -35.12
C VAL A 383 -13.29 1.52 -34.01
N ALA A 384 -14.61 1.63 -33.94
CA ALA A 384 -15.27 2.40 -32.88
C ALA A 384 -15.02 1.78 -31.49
N GLY A 385 -14.98 0.44 -31.39
CA GLY A 385 -14.64 -0.26 -30.15
C GLY A 385 -13.28 0.15 -29.61
N HIS A 386 -12.25 0.03 -30.43
CA HIS A 386 -10.90 0.36 -30.03
C HIS A 386 -10.69 1.85 -29.75
N LEU A 387 -11.32 2.73 -30.53
CA LEU A 387 -11.25 4.18 -30.27
C LEU A 387 -11.97 4.56 -28.96
N THR A 388 -13.02 3.83 -28.58
CA THR A 388 -13.69 4.03 -27.29
C THR A 388 -12.79 3.72 -26.09
N MET A 389 -11.77 2.84 -26.24
CA MET A 389 -10.76 2.65 -25.20
C MET A 389 -10.07 3.97 -24.84
N PHE A 390 -9.76 4.82 -25.83
CA PHE A 390 -9.17 6.13 -25.55
C PHE A 390 -10.15 7.07 -24.82
N VAL A 391 -11.43 6.97 -25.10
CA VAL A 391 -12.47 7.77 -24.42
C VAL A 391 -12.66 7.29 -22.98
N ALA A 392 -12.74 5.99 -22.75
CA ALA A 392 -13.04 5.41 -21.43
C ALA A 392 -11.92 5.55 -20.41
N ARG A 393 -10.66 5.81 -20.84
CA ARG A 393 -9.48 5.84 -19.97
C ARG A 393 -9.30 7.11 -19.14
N THR A 394 -10.07 8.15 -19.40
CA THR A 394 -9.99 9.45 -18.71
C THR A 394 -11.37 9.98 -18.34
N LYS A 395 -11.49 10.66 -17.21
CA LYS A 395 -12.71 11.40 -16.85
C LYS A 395 -12.85 12.69 -17.69
N GLY A 396 -11.73 13.36 -17.96
CA GLY A 396 -11.64 14.50 -18.88
C GLY A 396 -11.62 14.06 -20.37
N HIS A 397 -11.17 14.95 -21.25
CA HIS A 397 -11.07 14.63 -22.68
C HIS A 397 -10.02 13.53 -22.93
N PHE A 398 -10.22 12.68 -23.96
CA PHE A 398 -9.34 11.55 -24.24
C PHE A 398 -7.86 11.94 -24.49
N TRP A 399 -7.59 13.19 -24.85
CA TRP A 399 -6.23 13.73 -25.05
C TRP A 399 -5.60 14.31 -23.79
N SER A 400 -6.34 14.41 -22.65
CA SER A 400 -5.84 14.99 -21.40
C SER A 400 -4.67 14.19 -20.79
N ILE A 401 -4.65 12.88 -20.98
CA ILE A 401 -3.58 12.01 -20.53
C ILE A 401 -3.03 11.23 -21.72
N LYS A 402 -1.72 11.32 -21.97
CA LYS A 402 -1.07 10.59 -23.06
C LYS A 402 -1.16 9.07 -22.81
N PRO A 403 -1.67 8.27 -23.75
CA PRO A 403 -1.74 6.82 -23.60
C PRO A 403 -0.34 6.20 -23.53
N ALA A 404 -0.24 5.06 -22.85
CA ALA A 404 0.98 4.27 -22.88
C ALA A 404 1.29 3.79 -24.30
N LYS A 405 2.56 3.77 -24.65
CA LYS A 405 3.01 3.36 -26.00
C LYS A 405 2.50 1.96 -26.37
N ILE A 406 2.49 1.05 -25.40
CA ILE A 406 2.04 -0.33 -25.62
C ILE A 406 0.55 -0.38 -26.01
N LEU A 407 -0.32 0.37 -25.31
CA LEU A 407 -1.75 0.46 -25.61
C LEU A 407 -1.96 1.08 -26.99
N PHE A 408 -1.29 2.19 -27.29
CA PHE A 408 -1.41 2.88 -28.56
C PHE A 408 -1.00 1.98 -29.73
N ILE A 409 0.16 1.31 -29.62
CA ILE A 409 0.65 0.40 -30.67
C ILE A 409 -0.29 -0.80 -30.84
N ALA A 410 -0.77 -1.40 -29.74
CA ALA A 410 -1.69 -2.54 -29.81
C ALA A 410 -2.98 -2.17 -30.56
N ILE A 411 -3.57 -1.01 -30.26
CA ILE A 411 -4.78 -0.51 -30.94
C ILE A 411 -4.49 -0.29 -32.44
N ILE A 412 -3.41 0.40 -32.78
CA ILE A 412 -3.09 0.70 -34.19
C ILE A 412 -2.85 -0.59 -34.98
N VAL A 413 -2.06 -1.52 -34.45
CA VAL A 413 -1.74 -2.78 -35.15
C VAL A 413 -3.01 -3.63 -35.37
N THR A 414 -3.84 -3.80 -34.32
CA THR A 414 -5.07 -4.60 -34.47
C THR A 414 -6.06 -3.94 -35.40
N GLN A 415 -6.16 -2.61 -35.43
CA GLN A 415 -7.03 -1.92 -36.37
C GLN A 415 -6.49 -1.91 -37.81
N MET A 416 -5.19 -1.88 -38.01
CA MET A 416 -4.60 -2.11 -39.33
C MET A 416 -4.95 -3.52 -39.83
N ILE A 417 -4.83 -4.54 -39.00
CA ILE A 417 -5.18 -5.92 -39.35
C ILE A 417 -6.67 -6.02 -39.71
N ALA A 418 -7.57 -5.50 -38.87
CA ALA A 418 -9.02 -5.50 -39.14
C ALA A 418 -9.36 -4.80 -40.50
N THR A 419 -8.73 -3.65 -40.73
CA THR A 419 -8.94 -2.89 -41.96
C THR A 419 -8.44 -3.65 -43.17
N LEU A 420 -7.24 -4.24 -43.13
CA LEU A 420 -6.69 -5.02 -44.25
C LEU A 420 -7.53 -6.26 -44.56
N ILE A 421 -8.01 -6.97 -43.52
CA ILE A 421 -8.90 -8.12 -43.66
C ILE A 421 -10.17 -7.72 -44.45
N THR A 422 -10.81 -6.61 -44.10
CA THR A 422 -12.05 -6.15 -44.71
C THR A 422 -11.84 -5.52 -46.08
N VAL A 423 -10.75 -4.82 -46.30
CA VAL A 423 -10.44 -4.16 -47.59
C VAL A 423 -10.13 -5.19 -48.70
N TYR A 424 -9.28 -6.17 -48.37
CA TYR A 424 -8.81 -7.18 -49.34
C TYR A 424 -9.68 -8.44 -49.36
N GLY A 425 -10.64 -8.57 -48.47
CA GLY A 425 -11.53 -9.71 -48.45
C GLY A 425 -10.91 -11.00 -47.94
N PHE A 426 -9.98 -10.90 -46.99
CA PHE A 426 -9.42 -12.08 -46.33
C PHE A 426 -10.36 -12.56 -45.22
N LEU A 427 -10.92 -13.75 -45.34
CA LEU A 427 -11.93 -14.35 -44.46
C LEU A 427 -13.30 -13.63 -44.47
N LEU A 428 -13.41 -12.44 -44.98
CA LEU A 428 -14.63 -11.63 -45.03
C LEU A 428 -14.82 -11.08 -46.44
N PRO A 429 -16.05 -10.74 -46.87
CA PRO A 429 -16.29 -10.08 -48.15
C PRO A 429 -15.50 -8.77 -48.28
N ALA A 430 -14.84 -8.58 -49.40
CA ALA A 430 -14.05 -7.38 -49.71
C ALA A 430 -14.95 -6.15 -49.87
N MET A 431 -14.59 -5.02 -49.20
CA MET A 431 -15.33 -3.76 -49.36
C MET A 431 -14.53 -2.62 -49.98
N GLY A 432 -13.21 -2.81 -50.13
CA GLY A 432 -12.34 -1.82 -50.73
C GLY A 432 -11.99 -0.62 -49.82
N TRP A 433 -11.04 0.20 -50.29
CA TRP A 433 -10.51 1.33 -49.49
C TRP A 433 -11.51 2.48 -49.32
N SER A 434 -12.35 2.78 -50.29
CA SER A 434 -13.30 3.90 -50.21
C SER A 434 -14.28 3.74 -49.05
N LEU A 435 -14.87 2.58 -48.92
CA LEU A 435 -15.78 2.27 -47.79
C LEU A 435 -15.05 2.18 -46.46
N ALA A 436 -13.84 1.61 -46.46
CA ALA A 436 -13.03 1.55 -45.25
C ALA A 436 -12.66 2.94 -44.69
N LEU A 437 -12.22 3.86 -45.55
CA LEU A 437 -11.94 5.25 -45.17
C LEU A 437 -13.18 5.99 -44.68
N PHE A 438 -14.33 5.73 -45.29
CA PHE A 438 -15.61 6.28 -44.82
C PHE A 438 -15.93 5.80 -43.39
N VAL A 439 -15.78 4.49 -43.12
CA VAL A 439 -15.98 3.90 -41.80
C VAL A 439 -15.05 4.54 -40.78
N TRP A 440 -13.77 4.73 -41.12
CA TRP A 440 -12.81 5.41 -40.21
C TRP A 440 -13.22 6.85 -39.95
N GLY A 441 -13.59 7.63 -40.93
CA GLY A 441 -14.07 9.00 -40.78
C GLY A 441 -15.31 9.08 -39.89
N TYR A 442 -16.29 8.20 -40.15
CA TYR A 442 -17.51 8.09 -39.34
C TYR A 442 -17.20 7.72 -37.87
N ALA A 443 -16.36 6.70 -37.67
CA ALA A 443 -16.01 6.24 -36.34
C ALA A 443 -15.23 7.32 -35.53
N LEU A 444 -14.29 8.02 -36.17
CA LEU A 444 -13.56 9.13 -35.53
C LEU A 444 -14.52 10.28 -35.13
N THR A 445 -15.44 10.65 -36.01
CA THR A 445 -16.45 11.68 -35.70
C THR A 445 -17.33 11.24 -34.52
N ALA A 446 -17.83 10.02 -34.54
CA ALA A 446 -18.65 9.46 -33.46
C ALA A 446 -17.89 9.44 -32.12
N VAL A 447 -16.60 9.07 -32.13
CA VAL A 447 -15.76 9.03 -30.92
C VAL A 447 -15.52 10.42 -30.33
N VAL A 448 -15.30 11.43 -31.16
CA VAL A 448 -15.19 12.82 -30.68
C VAL A 448 -16.49 13.28 -29.99
N ILE A 449 -17.64 13.00 -30.62
CA ILE A 449 -18.96 13.32 -30.02
C ILE A 449 -19.14 12.56 -28.70
N THR A 450 -18.79 11.27 -28.67
CA THR A 450 -18.85 10.43 -27.46
C THR A 450 -17.99 11.01 -26.33
N ASP A 451 -16.80 11.52 -26.64
CA ASP A 451 -15.90 12.11 -25.66
C ASP A 451 -16.49 13.39 -25.02
N PHE A 452 -17.07 14.29 -25.86
CA PHE A 452 -17.74 15.48 -25.33
C PHE A 452 -18.97 15.10 -24.48
N LEU A 453 -19.76 14.12 -24.91
CA LEU A 453 -20.90 13.61 -24.16
C LEU A 453 -20.44 13.04 -22.81
N LYS A 454 -19.40 12.23 -22.78
CA LYS A 454 -18.80 11.69 -21.56
C LYS A 454 -18.39 12.80 -20.58
N VAL A 455 -17.62 13.78 -21.05
CA VAL A 455 -17.17 14.91 -20.20
C VAL A 455 -18.35 15.69 -19.66
N TYR A 456 -19.38 15.93 -20.47
CA TYR A 456 -20.59 16.61 -20.03
C TYR A 456 -21.31 15.85 -18.93
N ILE A 457 -21.44 14.51 -19.06
CA ILE A 457 -22.11 13.67 -18.05
C ILE A 457 -21.29 13.62 -16.76
N TYR A 458 -19.97 13.49 -16.81
CA TYR A 458 -19.13 13.53 -15.61
C TYR A 458 -19.29 14.86 -14.85
N ARG A 459 -19.42 16.00 -15.56
CA ARG A 459 -19.70 17.31 -14.94
C ARG A 459 -21.06 17.35 -14.26
N LEU A 460 -22.10 16.77 -14.87
CA LEU A 460 -23.44 16.69 -14.27
C LEU A 460 -23.47 15.82 -13.01
N LEU A 461 -22.64 14.77 -12.96
CA LEU A 461 -22.53 13.88 -11.81
C LEU A 461 -21.60 14.43 -10.70
N GLY A 462 -21.03 15.63 -10.87
CA GLY A 462 -20.16 16.26 -9.88
C GLY A 462 -18.73 15.68 -9.83
N HIS A 463 -18.34 14.87 -10.81
CA HIS A 463 -17.01 14.30 -10.94
C HIS A 463 -16.15 15.13 -11.92
N THR A 464 -15.82 16.37 -11.54
CA THR A 464 -14.85 17.20 -12.28
C THR A 464 -13.43 16.83 -11.87
N GLU A 465 -12.50 16.75 -12.87
CA GLU A 465 -11.05 16.63 -12.61
C GLU A 465 -10.49 17.86 -11.89
#